data_764af91943c8a3d0ff52de0beed208e4
#
_entry.id   764af91943c8a3d0ff52de0beed208e4
#
_cell.length_a   1.000
_cell.length_b   1.000
_cell.length_c   1.000
_cell.angle_alpha   90.00
_cell.angle_beta   90.00
_cell.angle_gamma   90.00
#
_symmetry.space_group_name_H-M   'P 1'
#
loop_
_entity.id
_entity.type
_entity.pdbx_description
1 polymer ?
#
loop_
_entity_poly.entity_id
_entity_poly.type
_entity_poly.pdbx_seq_one_letter_code
_entity_poly.pdbx_strand_id
1 'polypeptide(L)'
;MRCLRPELPASGPWPRNRLRRAGCSLALLAALLAGGGCATPPGPAAAAATGDPVVDGNAARAAAPEKDRVLWNYRIAAAALRAGNWDEARDKLDDALLRMGGIITNSAEARQARSLFGAESGKIFIGEPYERVMAYYYRGLLYWREGQPDNARACFRSGQLIDSDADEATHRGDYVLLDYLEGLASARLAADGAAARARAQANAPGGLPLPPYAAEANVLVFAEFGQGPRKYAAGPYGEQLRFAAVDSPVHAAALTVAGQTLPLPAYDDLSFQATTRGGRVMDHILGNKAVFKGTADTVGSLALAGSAVAADRARRTDGSYSRGAENTAIALGAIGLLSKLAAAATTPQADTRQWDNLPQRLSFAALSLPAGEHPATLDFFDADGRRLDSLTRQLTLVVEAAPRDTILFLSELYR
;
A
#
# COMPACT_ATOMS: atom_id res chain seq x y z
N MET A 1 77.20 -22.49 -73.67
CA MET A 1 76.73 -21.41 -72.87
C MET A 1 75.21 -21.56 -72.56
N ARG A 2 74.84 -22.08 -71.40
CA ARG A 2 73.47 -22.36 -71.03
C ARG A 2 73.04 -21.36 -69.98
N CYS A 3 71.95 -20.64 -70.26
CA CYS A 3 71.30 -19.74 -69.32
C CYS A 3 70.48 -20.56 -68.31
N LEU A 4 70.74 -20.36 -67.05
CA LEU A 4 69.92 -20.84 -65.93
C LEU A 4 68.80 -19.79 -65.58
N ARG A 5 67.56 -20.24 -65.55
CA ARG A 5 66.40 -19.49 -65.03
C ARG A 5 66.27 -19.77 -63.54
N PRO A 6 65.92 -18.79 -62.69
CA PRO A 6 65.55 -19.06 -61.28
C PRO A 6 64.04 -19.44 -61.17
N GLU A 7 63.83 -20.49 -60.44
CA GLU A 7 62.50 -20.93 -60.09
C GLU A 7 61.88 -20.06 -58.93
N LEU A 8 60.59 -19.71 -59.07
CA LEU A 8 59.80 -19.04 -58.03
C LEU A 8 59.24 -20.09 -57.06
N PRO A 9 59.22 -19.82 -55.74
CA PRO A 9 58.63 -20.79 -54.79
C PRO A 9 57.08 -20.76 -54.81
N ALA A 10 56.52 -21.93 -54.72
CA ALA A 10 55.07 -22.16 -54.69
C ALA A 10 54.38 -21.53 -53.47
N SER A 11 53.23 -20.89 -53.74
CA SER A 11 52.33 -20.36 -52.72
C SER A 11 51.66 -21.50 -51.92
N GLY A 12 51.97 -21.57 -50.62
CA GLY A 12 51.28 -22.49 -49.69
C GLY A 12 49.87 -22.00 -49.32
N PRO A 13 48.96 -22.91 -48.98
CA PRO A 13 47.59 -22.55 -48.71
C PRO A 13 47.45 -21.84 -47.33
N TRP A 14 46.68 -20.73 -47.30
CA TRP A 14 46.33 -19.98 -46.09
C TRP A 14 45.45 -20.83 -45.18
N PRO A 15 45.62 -20.79 -43.84
CA PRO A 15 44.80 -21.60 -42.91
C PRO A 15 43.40 -21.03 -42.79
N ARG A 16 42.44 -21.72 -43.36
CA ARG A 16 40.99 -21.43 -43.28
C ARG A 16 40.34 -21.63 -41.88
N ASN A 17 41.10 -21.92 -40.84
CA ASN A 17 40.57 -22.38 -39.56
C ASN A 17 40.31 -21.31 -38.50
N ARG A 18 40.64 -19.99 -38.72
CA ARG A 18 40.36 -18.96 -37.72
C ARG A 18 38.91 -18.42 -37.76
N LEU A 19 38.26 -18.41 -38.88
CA LEU A 19 36.86 -17.95 -39.03
C LEU A 19 35.82 -18.92 -38.48
N ARG A 20 36.09 -20.22 -38.41
CA ARG A 20 35.17 -21.21 -37.82
C ARG A 20 35.13 -21.17 -36.29
N ARG A 21 36.19 -20.75 -35.58
CA ARG A 21 36.22 -20.69 -34.12
C ARG A 21 35.50 -19.45 -33.57
N ALA A 22 35.48 -18.35 -34.29
CA ALA A 22 34.72 -17.16 -33.88
C ALA A 22 33.21 -17.33 -34.06
N GLY A 23 32.78 -18.05 -35.10
CA GLY A 23 31.34 -18.35 -35.30
C GLY A 23 30.74 -19.32 -34.29
N CYS A 24 31.51 -20.33 -33.84
CA CYS A 24 31.04 -21.27 -32.81
C CYS A 24 30.90 -20.60 -31.42
N SER A 25 31.76 -19.65 -31.05
CA SER A 25 31.67 -18.96 -29.76
C SER A 25 30.48 -18.00 -29.71
N LEU A 26 30.10 -17.36 -30.81
CA LEU A 26 28.93 -16.47 -30.87
C LEU A 26 27.62 -17.29 -30.87
N ALA A 27 27.62 -18.44 -31.52
CA ALA A 27 26.44 -19.36 -31.52
C ALA A 27 26.20 -19.98 -30.14
N LEU A 28 27.26 -20.29 -29.37
CA LEU A 28 27.12 -20.79 -28.00
C LEU A 28 26.60 -19.71 -27.03
N LEU A 29 27.03 -18.46 -27.19
CA LEU A 29 26.54 -17.35 -26.38
C LEU A 29 25.07 -17.01 -26.70
N ALA A 30 24.67 -17.10 -27.96
CA ALA A 30 23.28 -16.94 -28.39
C ALA A 30 22.36 -18.11 -27.90
N ALA A 31 22.86 -19.32 -27.86
CA ALA A 31 22.13 -20.48 -27.35
C ALA A 31 21.94 -20.42 -25.79
N LEU A 32 22.90 -19.87 -25.06
CA LEU A 32 22.80 -19.66 -23.62
C LEU A 32 21.80 -18.55 -23.26
N LEU A 33 21.60 -17.56 -24.13
CA LEU A 33 20.61 -16.49 -23.93
C LEU A 33 19.18 -16.92 -24.33
N ALA A 34 19.05 -17.90 -25.21
CA ALA A 34 17.73 -18.42 -25.63
C ALA A 34 17.16 -19.55 -24.73
N GLY A 35 18.01 -20.13 -23.85
CA GLY A 35 17.61 -21.25 -22.99
C GLY A 35 17.07 -20.86 -21.60
N GLY A 36 17.02 -19.57 -21.27
CA GLY A 36 16.67 -19.07 -19.93
C GLY A 36 15.19 -18.69 -19.75
N GLY A 37 14.29 -19.15 -20.58
CA GLY A 37 12.86 -19.06 -20.28
C GLY A 37 12.51 -20.04 -19.16
N CYS A 38 12.64 -19.64 -17.89
CA CYS A 38 11.96 -20.32 -16.79
C CYS A 38 10.46 -20.26 -17.09
N ALA A 39 9.91 -21.30 -17.67
CA ALA A 39 8.48 -21.53 -17.64
C ALA A 39 8.11 -21.65 -16.17
N THR A 40 7.55 -20.59 -15.60
CA THR A 40 6.89 -20.65 -14.29
C THR A 40 5.82 -21.72 -14.43
N PRO A 41 5.83 -22.78 -13.62
CA PRO A 41 4.75 -23.77 -13.67
C PRO A 41 3.43 -22.99 -13.51
N PRO A 42 2.36 -23.35 -14.24
CA PRO A 42 1.07 -22.74 -14.05
C PRO A 42 0.74 -22.88 -12.56
N GLY A 43 0.56 -21.74 -11.89
CA GLY A 43 0.09 -21.71 -10.50
C GLY A 43 -1.18 -22.54 -10.40
N PRO A 44 -1.51 -23.08 -9.22
CA PRO A 44 -2.75 -23.79 -9.01
C PRO A 44 -3.89 -22.96 -9.59
N ALA A 45 -4.74 -23.59 -10.39
CA ALA A 45 -5.88 -22.92 -11.00
C ALA A 45 -6.63 -22.17 -9.91
N ALA A 46 -6.82 -20.85 -10.09
CA ALA A 46 -7.56 -20.04 -9.14
C ALA A 46 -8.91 -20.73 -8.92
N ALA A 47 -9.23 -21.05 -7.65
CA ALA A 47 -10.53 -21.58 -7.31
C ALA A 47 -11.59 -20.61 -7.84
N ALA A 48 -12.68 -21.14 -8.40
CA ALA A 48 -13.76 -20.29 -8.88
C ALA A 48 -14.25 -19.40 -7.70
N ALA A 49 -14.41 -18.11 -7.95
CA ALA A 49 -14.88 -17.17 -6.93
C ALA A 49 -16.28 -17.63 -6.45
N THR A 50 -16.45 -17.69 -5.14
CA THR A 50 -17.72 -18.10 -4.52
C THR A 50 -18.73 -16.95 -4.45
N GLY A 51 -18.23 -15.70 -4.54
CA GLY A 51 -18.97 -14.47 -4.29
C GLY A 51 -19.01 -14.06 -2.81
N ASP A 52 -18.49 -14.91 -1.91
CA ASP A 52 -18.28 -14.54 -0.51
C ASP A 52 -16.88 -13.91 -0.35
N PRO A 53 -16.78 -12.61 -0.01
CA PRO A 53 -15.50 -11.92 0.05
C PRO A 53 -14.57 -12.45 1.16
N VAL A 54 -15.09 -13.11 2.20
CA VAL A 54 -14.28 -13.73 3.26
C VAL A 54 -13.68 -15.04 2.75
N VAL A 55 -14.49 -15.88 2.11
CA VAL A 55 -14.04 -17.16 1.54
C VAL A 55 -13.04 -16.93 0.42
N ASP A 56 -13.40 -16.07 -0.52
CA ASP A 56 -12.56 -15.75 -1.68
C ASP A 56 -11.26 -15.05 -1.25
N GLY A 57 -11.34 -14.17 -0.25
CA GLY A 57 -10.19 -13.52 0.35
C GLY A 57 -9.22 -14.51 1.02
N ASN A 58 -9.73 -15.49 1.76
CA ASN A 58 -8.91 -16.53 2.38
C ASN A 58 -8.24 -17.43 1.33
N ALA A 59 -8.94 -17.79 0.26
CA ALA A 59 -8.37 -18.53 -0.86
C ALA A 59 -7.24 -17.74 -1.54
N ALA A 60 -7.47 -16.47 -1.81
CA ALA A 60 -6.47 -15.57 -2.39
C ALA A 60 -5.25 -15.39 -1.46
N ARG A 61 -5.48 -15.24 -0.14
CA ARG A 61 -4.41 -15.16 0.87
C ARG A 61 -3.54 -16.42 0.88
N ALA A 62 -4.14 -17.59 0.75
CA ALA A 62 -3.41 -18.87 0.73
C ALA A 62 -2.51 -19.00 -0.49
N ALA A 63 -2.92 -18.42 -1.63
CA ALA A 63 -2.15 -18.44 -2.88
C ALA A 63 -1.14 -17.27 -3.00
N ALA A 64 -1.31 -16.22 -2.19
CA ALA A 64 -0.51 -15.00 -2.27
C ALA A 64 0.91 -15.19 -1.70
N PRO A 65 1.90 -14.44 -2.19
CA PRO A 65 3.22 -14.36 -1.59
C PRO A 65 3.16 -13.86 -0.14
N GLU A 66 4.06 -14.34 0.71
CA GLU A 66 4.13 -13.95 2.14
C GLU A 66 4.23 -12.42 2.34
N LYS A 67 4.90 -11.72 1.41
CA LYS A 67 4.99 -10.25 1.43
C LYS A 67 3.64 -9.52 1.35
N ASP A 68 2.59 -10.18 0.86
CA ASP A 68 1.24 -9.61 0.70
C ASP A 68 0.26 -10.09 1.80
N ARG A 69 0.74 -10.86 2.76
CA ARG A 69 -0.07 -11.47 3.80
C ARG A 69 -0.84 -10.44 4.64
N VAL A 70 -0.20 -9.36 5.03
CA VAL A 70 -0.85 -8.27 5.80
C VAL A 70 -1.96 -7.62 4.98
N LEU A 71 -1.74 -7.38 3.69
CA LEU A 71 -2.75 -6.83 2.80
C LEU A 71 -4.01 -7.71 2.72
N TRP A 72 -3.82 -9.01 2.53
CA TRP A 72 -4.95 -9.94 2.49
C TRP A 72 -5.67 -10.05 3.85
N ASN A 73 -4.91 -10.05 4.95
CA ASN A 73 -5.51 -10.01 6.28
C ASN A 73 -6.39 -8.78 6.49
N TYR A 74 -5.94 -7.61 6.07
CA TYR A 74 -6.72 -6.37 6.12
C TYR A 74 -8.03 -6.47 5.32
N ARG A 75 -7.96 -6.95 4.09
CA ARG A 75 -9.13 -7.11 3.22
C ARG A 75 -10.15 -8.09 3.80
N ILE A 76 -9.67 -9.24 4.27
CA ILE A 76 -10.52 -10.27 4.87
C ILE A 76 -11.16 -9.75 6.16
N ALA A 77 -10.39 -9.05 7.00
CA ALA A 77 -10.90 -8.50 8.26
C ALA A 77 -12.05 -7.51 8.04
N ALA A 78 -11.91 -6.58 7.10
CA ALA A 78 -12.98 -5.63 6.77
C ALA A 78 -14.23 -6.35 6.22
N ALA A 79 -14.05 -7.34 5.34
CA ALA A 79 -15.17 -8.14 4.83
C ALA A 79 -15.86 -8.93 5.96
N ALA A 80 -15.07 -9.55 6.84
CA ALA A 80 -15.58 -10.32 7.98
C ALA A 80 -16.35 -9.45 8.99
N LEU A 81 -15.84 -8.24 9.30
CA LEU A 81 -16.55 -7.26 10.13
C LEU A 81 -17.92 -6.93 9.57
N ARG A 82 -18.00 -6.66 8.27
CA ARG A 82 -19.25 -6.34 7.57
C ARG A 82 -20.24 -7.51 7.57
N ALA A 83 -19.71 -8.73 7.45
CA ALA A 83 -20.51 -9.96 7.51
C ALA A 83 -20.89 -10.36 8.94
N GLY A 84 -20.45 -9.64 9.98
CA GLY A 84 -20.68 -10.01 11.38
C GLY A 84 -19.84 -11.22 11.84
N ASN A 85 -18.84 -11.63 11.06
CA ASN A 85 -17.91 -12.70 11.41
C ASN A 85 -16.76 -12.12 12.26
N TRP A 86 -17.07 -11.82 13.52
CA TRP A 86 -16.19 -11.10 14.44
C TRP A 86 -14.90 -11.84 14.77
N ASP A 87 -14.97 -13.17 14.90
CA ASP A 87 -13.81 -14.00 15.24
C ASP A 87 -12.81 -14.01 14.08
N GLU A 88 -13.25 -14.16 12.85
CA GLU A 88 -12.40 -14.11 11.67
C GLU A 88 -11.75 -12.72 11.52
N ALA A 89 -12.53 -11.65 11.73
CA ALA A 89 -12.01 -10.29 11.69
C ALA A 89 -10.91 -10.06 12.75
N ARG A 90 -11.15 -10.52 13.98
CA ARG A 90 -10.16 -10.46 15.06
C ARG A 90 -8.87 -11.18 14.68
N ASP A 91 -8.96 -12.44 14.28
CA ASP A 91 -7.80 -13.28 14.00
C ASP A 91 -6.94 -12.69 12.86
N LYS A 92 -7.59 -12.12 11.83
CA LYS A 92 -6.87 -11.47 10.72
C LYS A 92 -6.21 -10.16 11.15
N LEU A 93 -6.89 -9.35 11.96
CA LEU A 93 -6.28 -8.11 12.48
C LEU A 93 -5.14 -8.39 13.44
N ASP A 94 -5.27 -9.38 14.32
CA ASP A 94 -4.21 -9.76 15.26
C ASP A 94 -2.95 -10.27 14.51
N ASP A 95 -3.10 -11.13 13.48
CA ASP A 95 -1.95 -11.56 12.65
C ASP A 95 -1.34 -10.37 11.88
N ALA A 96 -2.14 -9.44 11.38
CA ALA A 96 -1.65 -8.25 10.68
C ALA A 96 -0.89 -7.30 11.61
N LEU A 97 -1.46 -6.98 12.77
CA LEU A 97 -0.87 -6.06 13.75
C LEU A 97 0.41 -6.63 14.39
N LEU A 98 0.43 -7.94 14.67
CA LEU A 98 1.64 -8.63 15.14
C LEU A 98 2.79 -8.51 14.14
N ARG A 99 2.51 -8.72 12.86
CA ARG A 99 3.51 -8.60 11.78
C ARG A 99 3.98 -7.17 11.59
N MET A 100 3.07 -6.22 11.62
CA MET A 100 3.39 -4.79 11.51
C MET A 100 4.29 -4.34 12.67
N GLY A 101 3.99 -4.72 13.91
CA GLY A 101 4.80 -4.41 15.10
C GLY A 101 6.19 -5.03 15.05
N GLY A 102 6.32 -6.28 14.55
CA GLY A 102 7.61 -6.95 14.39
C GLY A 102 8.52 -6.35 13.31
N ILE A 103 7.94 -5.72 12.28
CA ILE A 103 8.70 -5.09 11.18
C ILE A 103 9.29 -3.73 11.59
N ILE A 104 8.67 -3.03 12.53
CA ILE A 104 9.14 -1.72 13.02
C ILE A 104 10.44 -1.85 13.84
N THR A 105 10.75 -3.02 14.42
CA THR A 105 11.94 -3.26 15.20
C THR A 105 13.07 -3.89 14.39
N ASN A 106 14.03 -3.08 13.92
CA ASN A 106 15.42 -3.41 13.49
C ASN A 106 15.71 -4.76 12.80
N SER A 107 14.75 -5.35 12.09
CA SER A 107 14.94 -6.60 11.37
C SER A 107 15.77 -6.44 10.10
N ALA A 108 16.23 -7.55 9.51
CA ALA A 108 16.89 -7.56 8.20
C ALA A 108 15.99 -6.96 7.11
N GLU A 109 14.66 -7.15 7.25
CA GLU A 109 13.64 -6.61 6.36
C GLU A 109 13.56 -5.07 6.45
N ALA A 110 13.68 -4.48 7.64
CA ALA A 110 13.73 -3.02 7.80
C ALA A 110 14.98 -2.41 7.14
N ARG A 111 16.09 -3.14 7.10
CA ARG A 111 17.29 -2.75 6.36
C ARG A 111 17.10 -2.89 4.85
N GLN A 112 16.43 -3.94 4.40
CA GLN A 112 16.09 -4.15 3.00
C GLN A 112 15.08 -3.11 2.50
N ALA A 113 14.15 -2.65 3.38
CA ALA A 113 13.24 -1.55 3.10
C ALA A 113 13.96 -0.22 2.80
N ARG A 114 15.16 -0.02 3.33
CA ARG A 114 15.99 1.16 3.06
C ARG A 114 16.91 1.00 1.85
N SER A 115 16.90 -0.15 1.18
CA SER A 115 17.72 -0.39 0.00
C SER A 115 17.33 0.54 -1.14
N LEU A 116 18.32 1.15 -1.79
CA LEU A 116 18.15 1.94 -3.00
C LEU A 116 17.80 1.09 -4.23
N PHE A 117 17.94 -0.24 -4.13
CA PHE A 117 17.71 -1.17 -5.22
C PHE A 117 16.45 -2.00 -5.00
N GLY A 118 15.77 -2.37 -6.07
CA GLY A 118 14.55 -3.15 -6.05
C GLY A 118 13.26 -2.30 -6.01
N ALA A 119 12.16 -2.87 -6.47
CA ALA A 119 10.84 -2.23 -6.46
C ALA A 119 10.24 -2.26 -5.04
N GLU A 120 9.54 -1.20 -4.66
CA GLU A 120 8.83 -1.14 -3.36
C GLU A 120 7.80 -2.27 -3.24
N SER A 121 7.10 -2.60 -4.31
CA SER A 121 6.17 -3.75 -4.37
C SER A 121 6.82 -5.12 -4.12
N GLY A 122 8.15 -5.20 -4.13
CA GLY A 122 8.93 -6.38 -3.72
C GLY A 122 9.03 -6.57 -2.21
N LYS A 123 8.79 -5.53 -1.42
CA LYS A 123 8.90 -5.52 0.05
C LYS A 123 7.64 -6.07 0.72
N ILE A 124 7.76 -6.41 2.01
CA ILE A 124 6.60 -6.80 2.81
C ILE A 124 5.64 -5.61 2.91
N PHE A 125 4.38 -5.83 2.57
CA PHE A 125 3.33 -4.84 2.71
C PHE A 125 2.96 -4.65 4.19
N ILE A 126 2.93 -3.41 4.64
CA ILE A 126 2.46 -3.03 5.98
C ILE A 126 1.31 -2.01 5.93
N GLY A 127 1.08 -1.43 4.78
CA GLY A 127 0.09 -0.37 4.58
C GLY A 127 0.63 1.04 4.85
N GLU A 128 -0.05 2.01 4.27
CA GLU A 128 0.18 3.43 4.50
C GLU A 128 -0.35 3.85 5.88
N PRO A 129 0.04 5.02 6.41
CA PRO A 129 -0.42 5.44 7.73
C PRO A 129 -1.94 5.32 7.91
N TYR A 130 -2.77 5.80 6.99
CA TYR A 130 -4.22 5.70 7.09
C TYR A 130 -4.74 4.25 7.10
N GLU A 131 -4.11 3.32 6.36
CA GLU A 131 -4.45 1.89 6.38
C GLU A 131 -4.10 1.26 7.73
N ARG A 132 -2.94 1.59 8.28
CA ARG A 132 -2.50 1.10 9.59
C ARG A 132 -3.38 1.64 10.73
N VAL A 133 -3.77 2.92 10.64
CA VAL A 133 -4.74 3.51 11.57
C VAL A 133 -6.05 2.73 11.55
N MET A 134 -6.57 2.40 10.37
CA MET A 134 -7.82 1.63 10.25
C MET A 134 -7.70 0.22 10.84
N ALA A 135 -6.55 -0.41 10.78
CA ALA A 135 -6.35 -1.71 11.44
C ALA A 135 -6.48 -1.60 12.97
N TYR A 136 -5.89 -0.56 13.57
CA TYR A 136 -6.07 -0.29 15.00
C TYR A 136 -7.49 0.16 15.33
N TYR A 137 -8.13 0.96 14.51
CA TYR A 137 -9.51 1.38 14.69
C TYR A 137 -10.45 0.17 14.75
N TYR A 138 -10.43 -0.71 13.76
CA TYR A 138 -11.26 -1.90 13.74
C TYR A 138 -10.93 -2.87 14.88
N ARG A 139 -9.64 -3.05 15.22
CA ARG A 139 -9.28 -3.91 16.35
C ARG A 139 -9.75 -3.32 17.69
N GLY A 140 -9.72 -2.00 17.81
CA GLY A 140 -10.30 -1.28 18.97
C GLY A 140 -11.79 -1.55 19.12
N LEU A 141 -12.57 -1.52 18.03
CA LEU A 141 -14.00 -1.87 18.05
C LEU A 141 -14.22 -3.30 18.55
N LEU A 142 -13.40 -4.25 18.07
CA LEU A 142 -13.50 -5.66 18.49
C LEU A 142 -13.19 -5.83 19.97
N TYR A 143 -12.12 -5.19 20.50
CA TYR A 143 -11.84 -5.20 21.92
C TYR A 143 -12.99 -4.63 22.75
N TRP A 144 -13.60 -3.54 22.28
CA TRP A 144 -14.74 -2.95 22.98
C TRP A 144 -15.92 -3.93 23.02
N ARG A 145 -16.23 -4.54 21.89
CA ARG A 145 -17.26 -5.59 21.80
C ARG A 145 -16.99 -6.78 22.72
N GLU A 146 -15.73 -7.14 22.90
CA GLU A 146 -15.26 -8.19 23.84
C GLU A 146 -15.36 -7.77 25.31
N GLY A 147 -15.78 -6.51 25.60
CA GLY A 147 -15.84 -5.97 26.96
C GLY A 147 -14.47 -5.57 27.52
N GLN A 148 -13.53 -5.21 26.66
CA GLN A 148 -12.15 -4.82 26.98
C GLN A 148 -11.88 -3.37 26.58
N PRO A 149 -12.52 -2.37 27.22
CA PRO A 149 -12.37 -0.95 26.84
C PRO A 149 -10.95 -0.40 27.06
N ASP A 150 -10.15 -1.01 27.94
CA ASP A 150 -8.75 -0.70 28.15
C ASP A 150 -7.88 -1.06 26.93
N ASN A 151 -8.07 -2.25 26.36
CA ASN A 151 -7.40 -2.68 25.13
C ASN A 151 -7.90 -1.87 23.91
N ALA A 152 -9.19 -1.56 23.86
CA ALA A 152 -9.74 -0.66 22.83
C ALA A 152 -9.05 0.70 22.88
N ARG A 153 -8.93 1.31 24.08
CA ARG A 153 -8.22 2.57 24.29
C ARG A 153 -6.77 2.51 23.83
N ALA A 154 -6.06 1.40 24.12
CA ALA A 154 -4.70 1.21 23.67
C ALA A 154 -4.60 1.18 22.13
N CYS A 155 -5.55 0.54 21.46
CA CYS A 155 -5.63 0.55 20.00
C CYS A 155 -5.84 1.96 19.44
N PHE A 156 -6.79 2.75 19.98
CA PHE A 156 -7.02 4.12 19.52
C PHE A 156 -5.78 5.00 19.69
N ARG A 157 -5.07 4.88 20.82
CA ARG A 157 -3.77 5.56 21.04
C ARG A 157 -2.70 5.14 20.05
N SER A 158 -2.64 3.86 19.70
CA SER A 158 -1.69 3.37 18.70
C SER A 158 -2.01 3.95 17.31
N GLY A 159 -3.30 4.08 16.98
CA GLY A 159 -3.76 4.77 15.78
C GLY A 159 -3.32 6.24 15.76
N GLN A 160 -3.52 6.98 16.85
CA GLN A 160 -3.08 8.38 17.01
C GLN A 160 -1.56 8.52 16.85
N LEU A 161 -0.77 7.59 17.40
CA LEU A 161 0.68 7.61 17.25
C LEU A 161 1.09 7.48 15.77
N ILE A 162 0.43 6.60 15.02
CA ILE A 162 0.66 6.47 13.57
C ILE A 162 0.19 7.72 12.83
N ASP A 163 -0.92 8.31 13.26
CA ASP A 163 -1.46 9.53 12.71
C ASP A 163 -0.50 10.72 12.89
N SER A 164 0.24 10.75 13.98
CA SER A 164 1.23 11.79 14.24
C SER A 164 2.45 11.75 13.29
N ASP A 165 2.61 10.71 12.48
CA ASP A 165 3.66 10.57 11.46
C ASP A 165 3.28 11.31 10.16
N ALA A 166 2.89 12.58 10.30
CA ALA A 166 2.63 13.51 9.21
C ALA A 166 3.71 14.61 9.17
N ASP A 167 4.15 15.00 7.98
CA ASP A 167 5.16 16.07 7.83
C ASP A 167 4.63 17.41 8.35
N GLU A 168 3.40 17.74 7.98
CA GLU A 168 2.76 18.98 8.42
C GLU A 168 2.19 18.83 9.83
N ALA A 169 2.62 19.71 10.74
CA ALA A 169 2.19 19.68 12.13
C ALA A 169 0.66 19.81 12.31
N THR A 170 -0.02 20.48 11.38
CA THR A 170 -1.49 20.66 11.37
C THR A 170 -2.26 19.36 11.14
N HIS A 171 -1.61 18.35 10.54
CA HIS A 171 -2.22 17.06 10.26
C HIS A 171 -1.78 15.96 11.23
N ARG A 172 -1.09 16.32 12.29
CA ARG A 172 -0.68 15.40 13.34
C ARG A 172 -1.78 15.29 14.40
N GLY A 173 -2.53 14.20 14.38
CA GLY A 173 -3.61 13.96 15.32
C GLY A 173 -4.92 14.63 14.91
N ASP A 174 -5.26 14.62 13.62
CA ASP A 174 -6.50 15.19 13.10
C ASP A 174 -7.63 14.16 12.90
N TYR A 175 -7.40 12.89 13.22
CA TYR A 175 -8.49 11.91 13.33
C TYR A 175 -9.39 12.22 14.52
N VAL A 176 -10.64 12.55 14.20
CA VAL A 176 -11.65 12.90 15.21
C VAL A 176 -12.05 11.69 16.06
N LEU A 177 -12.37 10.58 15.42
CA LEU A 177 -12.90 9.41 16.12
C LEU A 177 -11.85 8.70 16.97
N LEU A 178 -10.57 8.73 16.62
CA LEU A 178 -9.54 8.14 17.48
C LEU A 178 -9.44 8.86 18.81
N ASP A 179 -9.40 10.20 18.79
CA ASP A 179 -9.38 11.02 20.00
C ASP A 179 -10.69 10.89 20.81
N TYR A 180 -11.82 10.94 20.11
CA TYR A 180 -13.12 10.81 20.76
C TYR A 180 -13.28 9.46 21.47
N LEU A 181 -12.94 8.36 20.78
CA LEU A 181 -13.09 6.98 21.31
C LEU A 181 -12.07 6.67 22.40
N GLU A 182 -10.85 7.25 22.32
CA GLU A 182 -9.88 7.18 23.44
C GLU A 182 -10.47 7.79 24.71
N GLY A 183 -11.07 8.99 24.57
CA GLY A 183 -11.69 9.67 25.70
C GLY A 183 -12.94 8.96 26.23
N LEU A 184 -13.78 8.42 25.34
CA LEU A 184 -14.95 7.64 25.74
C LEU A 184 -14.54 6.36 26.49
N ALA A 185 -13.53 5.64 26.00
CA ALA A 185 -12.99 4.47 26.68
C ALA A 185 -12.39 4.84 28.05
N SER A 186 -11.71 6.00 28.16
CA SER A 186 -11.23 6.50 29.44
C SER A 186 -12.38 6.76 30.42
N ALA A 187 -13.47 7.40 29.95
CA ALA A 187 -14.66 7.62 30.76
C ALA A 187 -15.33 6.31 31.25
N ARG A 188 -15.37 5.28 30.40
CA ARG A 188 -15.84 3.92 30.77
C ARG A 188 -14.99 3.28 31.86
N LEU A 189 -13.70 3.64 31.91
CA LEU A 189 -12.74 3.16 32.90
C LEU A 189 -12.64 4.08 34.13
N ALA A 190 -13.63 4.96 34.32
CA ALA A 190 -13.66 5.95 35.38
C ALA A 190 -12.43 6.89 35.41
N ALA A 191 -11.82 7.12 34.23
CA ALA A 191 -10.71 8.05 34.05
C ALA A 191 -11.16 9.30 33.31
N ASP A 192 -10.35 10.38 33.35
CA ASP A 192 -10.67 11.62 32.66
C ASP A 192 -10.46 11.51 31.15
N GLY A 193 -11.53 11.65 30.37
CA GLY A 193 -11.54 11.69 28.91
C GLY A 193 -11.71 13.09 28.32
N ALA A 194 -11.81 14.14 29.16
CA ALA A 194 -12.17 15.50 28.73
C ALA A 194 -11.15 16.09 27.74
N ALA A 195 -9.86 15.90 27.99
CA ALA A 195 -8.80 16.41 27.11
C ALA A 195 -8.86 15.76 25.70
N ALA A 196 -9.08 14.45 25.63
CA ALA A 196 -9.24 13.73 24.36
C ALA A 196 -10.49 14.22 23.61
N ARG A 197 -11.62 14.38 24.31
CA ARG A 197 -12.84 14.93 23.72
C ARG A 197 -12.65 16.35 23.19
N ALA A 198 -11.90 17.19 23.91
CA ALA A 198 -11.62 18.56 23.48
C ALA A 198 -10.77 18.59 22.19
N ARG A 199 -9.77 17.70 22.06
CA ARG A 199 -8.99 17.55 20.81
C ARG A 199 -9.88 17.08 19.66
N ALA A 200 -10.68 16.04 19.88
CA ALA A 200 -11.64 15.55 18.89
C ALA A 200 -12.60 16.67 18.42
N GLN A 201 -13.15 17.45 19.34
CA GLN A 201 -14.06 18.54 19.00
C GLN A 201 -13.38 19.67 18.23
N ALA A 202 -12.09 19.94 18.50
CA ALA A 202 -11.32 20.96 17.78
C ALA A 202 -11.08 20.57 16.32
N ASN A 203 -10.98 19.27 16.04
CA ASN A 203 -10.74 18.72 14.70
C ASN A 203 -12.05 18.34 13.96
N ALA A 204 -13.21 18.39 14.64
CA ALA A 204 -14.48 17.98 14.05
C ALA A 204 -14.84 18.81 12.81
N PRO A 205 -15.15 18.17 11.65
CA PRO A 205 -15.42 18.88 10.41
C PRO A 205 -16.57 19.88 10.55
N GLY A 206 -16.32 21.15 10.14
CA GLY A 206 -17.32 22.20 10.20
C GLY A 206 -17.88 22.48 11.61
N GLY A 207 -17.17 22.06 12.67
CA GLY A 207 -17.62 22.22 14.06
C GLY A 207 -18.76 21.27 14.43
N LEU A 208 -18.92 20.15 13.74
CA LEU A 208 -19.91 19.13 14.08
C LEU A 208 -19.84 18.75 15.57
N PRO A 209 -20.96 18.76 16.29
CA PRO A 209 -20.95 18.40 17.70
C PRO A 209 -20.69 16.89 17.86
N LEU A 210 -19.78 16.56 18.76
CA LEU A 210 -19.57 15.18 19.17
C LEU A 210 -20.57 14.80 20.28
N PRO A 211 -21.06 13.55 20.29
CA PRO A 211 -21.92 13.06 21.36
C PRO A 211 -21.26 13.26 22.74
N PRO A 212 -22.03 13.56 23.80
CA PRO A 212 -21.49 13.58 25.16
C PRO A 212 -21.08 12.14 25.58
N TYR A 213 -20.15 12.03 26.52
CA TYR A 213 -19.83 10.76 27.16
C TYR A 213 -20.92 10.42 28.19
N ALA A 214 -22.09 10.08 27.68
CA ALA A 214 -23.24 9.73 28.51
C ALA A 214 -23.05 8.37 29.18
N ALA A 215 -23.12 8.35 30.51
CA ALA A 215 -22.92 7.12 31.28
C ALA A 215 -24.02 6.08 31.02
N GLU A 216 -25.24 6.56 30.70
CA GLU A 216 -26.41 5.75 30.38
C GLU A 216 -26.42 5.17 28.97
N ALA A 217 -25.58 5.69 28.06
CA ALA A 217 -25.49 5.15 26.72
C ALA A 217 -24.87 3.75 26.77
N ASN A 218 -25.63 2.75 26.32
CA ASN A 218 -25.22 1.36 26.32
C ASN A 218 -25.18 0.73 24.91
N VAL A 219 -25.48 1.53 23.89
CA VAL A 219 -25.37 1.13 22.48
C VAL A 219 -24.44 2.12 21.78
N LEU A 220 -23.34 1.61 21.23
CA LEU A 220 -22.37 2.36 20.48
C LEU A 220 -22.48 1.98 19.00
N VAL A 221 -22.83 2.94 18.18
CA VAL A 221 -23.05 2.77 16.73
C VAL A 221 -21.83 3.27 15.98
N PHE A 222 -21.18 2.38 15.27
CA PHE A 222 -20.09 2.66 14.36
C PHE A 222 -20.60 2.49 12.94
N ALA A 223 -20.52 3.53 12.14
CA ALA A 223 -20.98 3.47 10.75
C ALA A 223 -19.84 3.85 9.80
N GLU A 224 -19.80 3.19 8.65
CA GLU A 224 -18.86 3.47 7.58
C GLU A 224 -19.57 3.49 6.23
N PHE A 225 -19.16 4.41 5.35
CA PHE A 225 -19.76 4.53 4.03
C PHE A 225 -18.82 5.21 3.02
N GLY A 226 -19.16 5.08 1.74
CA GLY A 226 -18.33 5.53 0.63
C GLY A 226 -17.10 4.64 0.42
N GLN A 227 -16.44 4.79 -0.72
CA GLN A 227 -15.24 4.04 -1.06
C GLN A 227 -13.98 4.82 -0.67
N GLY A 228 -13.04 4.17 -0.03
CA GLY A 228 -11.74 4.73 0.34
C GLY A 228 -10.87 5.14 -0.86
N PRO A 229 -9.79 5.90 -0.59
CA PRO A 229 -8.94 6.43 -1.64
C PRO A 229 -8.25 5.33 -2.42
N ARG A 230 -7.92 5.61 -3.69
CA ARG A 230 -7.11 4.74 -4.54
C ARG A 230 -5.69 5.25 -4.65
N LYS A 231 -4.73 4.32 -4.56
CA LYS A 231 -3.32 4.60 -4.79
C LYS A 231 -2.98 4.54 -6.27
N TYR A 232 -2.14 5.46 -6.74
CA TYR A 232 -1.55 5.39 -8.06
C TYR A 232 -0.11 5.92 -8.05
N ALA A 233 0.69 5.45 -9.01
CA ALA A 233 2.07 5.89 -9.18
C ALA A 233 2.12 7.06 -10.16
N ALA A 234 2.87 8.11 -9.81
CA ALA A 234 3.11 9.30 -10.62
C ALA A 234 4.62 9.58 -10.71
N GLY A 235 4.98 10.59 -11.52
CA GLY A 235 6.37 10.92 -11.81
C GLY A 235 6.93 10.20 -13.04
N PRO A 236 8.09 10.63 -13.59
CA PRO A 236 8.66 10.09 -14.80
C PRO A 236 8.99 8.60 -14.77
N TYR A 237 9.22 8.05 -13.56
CA TYR A 237 9.51 6.62 -13.33
C TYR A 237 8.45 5.95 -12.44
N GLY A 238 7.31 6.62 -12.16
CA GLY A 238 6.30 6.13 -11.24
C GLY A 238 6.77 6.10 -9.78
N GLU A 239 7.69 6.98 -9.41
CA GLU A 239 8.33 7.03 -8.09
C GLU A 239 7.49 7.73 -7.02
N GLN A 240 6.50 8.51 -7.43
CA GLN A 240 5.66 9.27 -6.51
C GLN A 240 4.37 8.51 -6.23
N LEU A 241 4.13 8.14 -4.97
CA LEU A 241 2.83 7.65 -4.56
C LEU A 241 1.84 8.81 -4.46
N ARG A 242 0.69 8.65 -5.09
CA ARG A 242 -0.41 9.62 -5.06
C ARG A 242 -1.72 8.90 -4.73
N PHE A 243 -2.68 9.68 -4.26
CA PHE A 243 -4.00 9.20 -3.88
C PHE A 243 -5.07 9.95 -4.67
N ALA A 244 -6.09 9.23 -5.08
CA ALA A 244 -7.29 9.78 -5.70
C ALA A 244 -8.50 9.42 -4.84
N ALA A 245 -9.34 10.40 -4.57
CA ALA A 245 -10.66 10.14 -4.01
C ALA A 245 -11.50 9.34 -5.01
N VAL A 246 -12.36 8.48 -4.50
CA VAL A 246 -13.33 7.74 -5.31
C VAL A 246 -14.69 8.39 -5.10
N ASP A 247 -15.36 8.71 -6.19
CA ASP A 247 -16.72 9.21 -6.11
C ASP A 247 -17.64 8.15 -5.51
N SER A 248 -18.36 8.54 -4.46
CA SER A 248 -19.37 7.72 -3.83
C SER A 248 -20.69 8.46 -3.80
N PRO A 249 -21.80 7.81 -4.12
CA PRO A 249 -23.11 8.44 -4.00
C PRO A 249 -23.51 8.69 -2.54
N VAL A 250 -22.86 8.03 -1.57
CA VAL A 250 -23.24 8.11 -0.15
C VAL A 250 -22.42 9.16 0.58
N HIS A 251 -23.09 10.17 1.12
CA HIS A 251 -22.48 11.28 1.86
C HIS A 251 -22.86 11.33 3.34
N ALA A 252 -24.00 10.77 3.72
CA ALA A 252 -24.46 10.71 5.08
C ALA A 252 -25.27 9.44 5.32
N ALA A 253 -25.49 9.11 6.59
CA ALA A 253 -26.38 8.04 7.00
C ALA A 253 -27.21 8.45 8.21
N ALA A 254 -28.30 7.72 8.47
CA ALA A 254 -29.11 7.86 9.68
C ALA A 254 -29.63 6.50 10.12
N LEU A 255 -29.66 6.28 11.43
CA LEU A 255 -30.25 5.11 12.06
C LEU A 255 -31.54 5.49 12.77
N THR A 256 -32.65 4.91 12.37
CA THR A 256 -33.94 5.04 13.07
C THR A 256 -34.18 3.80 13.90
N VAL A 257 -34.34 3.96 15.22
CA VAL A 257 -34.57 2.87 16.18
C VAL A 257 -35.41 3.37 17.34
N ALA A 258 -36.34 2.59 17.83
CA ALA A 258 -37.26 2.93 18.96
C ALA A 258 -37.94 4.32 18.79
N GLY A 259 -38.30 4.68 17.54
CA GLY A 259 -38.97 5.94 17.23
C GLY A 259 -38.02 7.18 17.21
N GLN A 260 -36.72 6.99 17.38
CA GLN A 260 -35.72 8.06 17.33
C GLN A 260 -34.89 7.89 16.04
N THR A 261 -34.59 9.01 15.39
CA THR A 261 -33.64 9.04 14.26
C THR A 261 -32.33 9.68 14.70
N LEU A 262 -31.25 8.91 14.63
CA LEU A 262 -29.90 9.36 14.95
C LEU A 262 -29.18 9.67 13.65
N PRO A 263 -28.75 10.92 13.44
CA PRO A 263 -27.88 11.26 12.33
C PRO A 263 -26.50 10.62 12.55
N LEU A 264 -25.93 10.11 11.48
CA LEU A 264 -24.59 9.54 11.42
C LEU A 264 -23.73 10.40 10.48
N PRO A 265 -23.27 11.59 10.92
CA PRO A 265 -22.45 12.46 10.12
C PRO A 265 -21.04 11.87 9.93
N ALA A 266 -20.34 12.23 8.88
CA ALA A 266 -18.95 11.85 8.70
C ALA A 266 -18.04 12.68 9.62
N TYR A 267 -17.42 12.05 10.59
CA TYR A 267 -16.42 12.67 11.45
C TYR A 267 -15.01 12.59 10.87
N ASP A 268 -14.69 11.48 10.18
CA ASP A 268 -13.41 11.27 9.52
C ASP A 268 -13.60 10.93 8.04
N ASP A 269 -12.68 11.40 7.18
CA ASP A 269 -12.60 11.10 5.74
C ASP A 269 -11.22 10.53 5.42
N LEU A 270 -11.17 9.25 5.00
CA LEU A 270 -9.94 8.56 4.68
C LEU A 270 -9.25 9.10 3.43
N SER A 271 -9.99 9.71 2.50
CA SER A 271 -9.39 10.38 1.34
C SER A 271 -8.61 11.62 1.76
N PHE A 272 -9.15 12.40 2.71
CA PHE A 272 -8.43 13.50 3.34
C PHE A 272 -7.18 12.99 4.06
N GLN A 273 -7.31 11.95 4.88
CA GLN A 273 -6.20 11.36 5.63
C GLN A 273 -5.09 10.81 4.72
N ALA A 274 -5.44 10.23 3.58
CA ALA A 274 -4.46 9.72 2.61
C ALA A 274 -3.72 10.86 1.90
N THR A 275 -4.39 11.97 1.58
CA THR A 275 -3.84 13.07 0.78
C THR A 275 -3.05 14.10 1.57
N THR A 276 -3.33 14.27 2.86
CA THR A 276 -2.67 15.25 3.73
C THR A 276 -1.32 14.79 4.30
N ARG A 277 -0.95 13.53 4.07
CA ARG A 277 0.30 12.95 4.55
C ARG A 277 1.42 12.99 3.52
N GLY A 278 1.63 14.14 2.90
CA GLY A 278 2.72 14.37 1.96
C GLY A 278 4.10 14.30 2.63
N GLY A 279 5.14 14.08 1.81
CA GLY A 279 6.53 14.20 2.26
C GLY A 279 7.06 13.07 3.13
N ARG A 280 6.50 11.88 3.03
CA ARG A 280 6.99 10.73 3.80
C ARG A 280 8.44 10.40 3.48
N VAL A 281 9.17 9.87 4.47
CA VAL A 281 10.56 9.38 4.29
C VAL A 281 10.68 8.46 3.06
N MET A 282 9.65 7.65 2.79
CA MET A 282 9.62 6.78 1.62
C MET A 282 9.56 7.55 0.30
N ASP A 283 8.82 8.66 0.23
CA ASP A 283 8.75 9.50 -0.98
C ASP A 283 10.09 10.15 -1.28
N HIS A 284 10.84 10.58 -0.25
CA HIS A 284 12.21 11.07 -0.41
C HIS A 284 13.18 9.98 -0.90
N ILE A 285 13.06 8.75 -0.37
CA ILE A 285 13.85 7.61 -0.82
C ILE A 285 13.55 7.29 -2.28
N LEU A 286 12.29 7.25 -2.68
CA LEU A 286 11.87 6.98 -4.05
C LEU A 286 12.28 8.10 -5.00
N GLY A 287 12.15 9.36 -4.57
CA GLY A 287 12.65 10.52 -5.31
C GLY A 287 14.17 10.44 -5.56
N ASN A 288 14.96 10.07 -4.54
CA ASN A 288 16.41 9.87 -4.68
C ASN A 288 16.74 8.69 -5.63
N LYS A 289 15.96 7.60 -5.60
CA LYS A 289 16.09 6.50 -6.57
C LYS A 289 15.84 6.96 -8.01
N ALA A 290 14.83 7.81 -8.22
CA ALA A 290 14.51 8.36 -9.53
C ALA A 290 15.63 9.26 -10.05
N VAL A 291 16.18 10.14 -9.20
CA VAL A 291 17.35 10.98 -9.53
C VAL A 291 18.55 10.11 -9.87
N PHE A 292 18.88 9.12 -9.05
CA PHE A 292 19.99 8.20 -9.31
C PHE A 292 19.81 7.46 -10.64
N LYS A 293 18.61 6.94 -10.90
CA LYS A 293 18.29 6.26 -12.17
C LYS A 293 18.47 7.18 -13.35
N GLY A 294 17.94 8.40 -13.30
CA GLY A 294 18.06 9.38 -14.37
C GLY A 294 19.51 9.79 -14.63
N THR A 295 20.29 10.03 -13.57
CA THR A 295 21.71 10.38 -13.66
C THR A 295 22.52 9.22 -14.23
N ALA A 296 22.36 8.00 -13.73
CA ALA A 296 23.09 6.83 -14.20
C ALA A 296 22.75 6.51 -15.67
N ASP A 297 21.49 6.68 -16.08
CA ASP A 297 21.08 6.48 -17.46
C ASP A 297 21.68 7.54 -18.40
N THR A 298 21.72 8.80 -17.99
CA THR A 298 22.32 9.89 -18.74
C THR A 298 23.85 9.73 -18.89
N VAL A 299 24.54 9.43 -17.78
CA VAL A 299 26.01 9.18 -17.80
C VAL A 299 26.31 7.97 -18.67
N GLY A 300 25.51 6.89 -18.58
CA GLY A 300 25.65 5.70 -19.42
C GLY A 300 25.52 6.04 -20.91
N SER A 301 24.52 6.87 -21.27
CA SER A 301 24.30 7.28 -22.66
C SER A 301 25.45 8.16 -23.21
N LEU A 302 25.87 9.13 -22.41
CA LEU A 302 27.00 10.00 -22.78
C LEU A 302 28.31 9.21 -22.93
N ALA A 303 28.60 8.27 -22.03
CA ALA A 303 29.76 7.42 -22.08
C ALA A 303 29.75 6.47 -23.30
N LEU A 304 28.59 5.90 -23.65
CA LEU A 304 28.45 5.08 -24.85
C LEU A 304 28.61 5.90 -26.13
N ALA A 305 28.05 7.11 -26.21
CA ALA A 305 28.25 8.02 -27.33
C ALA A 305 29.71 8.43 -27.46
N GLY A 306 30.39 8.76 -26.34
CA GLY A 306 31.82 9.05 -26.29
C GLY A 306 32.69 7.88 -26.74
N SER A 307 32.31 6.64 -26.41
CA SER A 307 33.02 5.44 -26.85
C SER A 307 32.93 5.25 -28.39
N ALA A 308 31.79 5.53 -28.98
CA ALA A 308 31.59 5.46 -30.42
C ALA A 308 32.43 6.50 -31.17
N VAL A 309 32.50 7.74 -30.65
CA VAL A 309 33.34 8.82 -31.20
C VAL A 309 34.83 8.49 -31.07
N ALA A 310 35.26 7.94 -29.92
CA ALA A 310 36.65 7.53 -29.72
C ALA A 310 37.04 6.35 -30.63
N ALA A 311 36.16 5.38 -30.84
CA ALA A 311 36.36 4.27 -31.76
C ALA A 311 36.43 4.73 -33.22
N ASP A 312 35.62 5.71 -33.62
CA ASP A 312 35.66 6.30 -34.97
C ASP A 312 36.97 7.08 -35.19
N ARG A 313 37.46 7.84 -34.21
CA ARG A 313 38.73 8.51 -34.24
C ARG A 313 39.92 7.52 -34.35
N ALA A 314 39.85 6.39 -33.64
CA ALA A 314 40.88 5.36 -33.74
C ALA A 314 40.98 4.73 -35.15
N ARG A 315 39.92 4.83 -35.95
CA ARG A 315 39.89 4.31 -37.34
C ARG A 315 40.24 5.34 -38.40
N ARG A 316 40.10 6.63 -38.12
CA ARG A 316 40.29 7.73 -39.11
C ARG A 316 41.70 8.33 -39.17
N THR A 317 42.60 7.99 -38.26
CA THR A 317 43.96 8.49 -38.28
C THR A 317 44.81 7.66 -39.27
N ASP A 318 45.21 8.26 -40.40
CA ASP A 318 46.12 7.86 -41.48
C ASP A 318 46.96 6.57 -41.29
N GLY A 319 46.32 5.43 -41.17
CA GLY A 319 46.99 4.12 -41.07
C GLY A 319 47.77 3.85 -39.77
N SER A 320 47.89 4.83 -38.86
CA SER A 320 48.49 4.61 -37.55
C SER A 320 47.41 4.29 -36.52
N TYR A 321 47.38 3.05 -36.10
CA TYR A 321 46.44 2.54 -35.10
C TYR A 321 46.71 3.17 -33.73
N SER A 322 45.82 4.07 -33.26
CA SER A 322 46.01 4.75 -31.97
C SER A 322 45.51 3.88 -30.82
N ARG A 323 46.39 3.13 -30.20
CA ARG A 323 46.09 2.35 -28.99
C ARG A 323 45.47 3.19 -27.85
N GLY A 324 45.80 4.47 -27.80
CA GLY A 324 45.22 5.38 -26.80
C GLY A 324 43.72 5.64 -27.02
N ALA A 325 43.32 5.89 -28.28
CA ALA A 325 41.91 6.10 -28.62
C ALA A 325 41.07 4.81 -28.45
N GLU A 326 41.63 3.65 -28.78
CA GLU A 326 41.02 2.33 -28.57
C GLU A 326 40.79 2.05 -27.08
N ASN A 327 41.81 2.25 -26.24
CA ASN A 327 41.71 2.07 -24.79
C ASN A 327 40.68 3.02 -24.19
N THR A 328 40.62 4.27 -24.68
CA THR A 328 39.59 5.24 -24.25
C THR A 328 38.16 4.77 -24.65
N ALA A 329 38.02 4.26 -25.88
CA ALA A 329 36.75 3.74 -26.36
C ALA A 329 36.27 2.54 -25.52
N ILE A 330 37.18 1.61 -25.18
CA ILE A 330 36.86 0.45 -24.33
C ILE A 330 36.47 0.91 -22.90
N ALA A 331 37.23 1.83 -22.32
CA ALA A 331 36.97 2.34 -20.97
C ALA A 331 35.61 3.07 -20.92
N LEU A 332 35.31 3.96 -21.87
CA LEU A 332 34.02 4.66 -21.94
C LEU A 332 32.87 3.70 -22.21
N GLY A 333 33.05 2.70 -23.06
CA GLY A 333 32.07 1.66 -23.33
C GLY A 333 31.75 0.83 -22.08
N ALA A 334 32.76 0.46 -21.29
CA ALA A 334 32.58 -0.26 -20.04
C ALA A 334 31.86 0.60 -18.99
N ILE A 335 32.21 1.87 -18.82
CA ILE A 335 31.51 2.79 -17.92
C ILE A 335 30.07 2.97 -18.37
N GLY A 336 29.81 3.16 -19.66
CA GLY A 336 28.50 3.32 -20.23
C GLY A 336 27.60 2.09 -19.97
N LEU A 337 28.16 0.89 -20.17
CA LEU A 337 27.43 -0.36 -19.93
C LEU A 337 27.11 -0.56 -18.43
N LEU A 338 28.10 -0.34 -17.55
CA LEU A 338 27.91 -0.47 -16.11
C LEU A 338 26.88 0.54 -15.58
N SER A 339 26.92 1.79 -16.06
CA SER A 339 25.92 2.81 -15.69
C SER A 339 24.52 2.45 -16.18
N LYS A 340 24.39 1.90 -17.38
CA LYS A 340 23.10 1.40 -17.91
C LYS A 340 22.56 0.20 -17.13
N LEU A 341 23.45 -0.74 -16.75
CA LEU A 341 23.06 -1.87 -15.91
C LEU A 341 22.61 -1.41 -14.51
N ALA A 342 23.32 -0.45 -13.91
CA ALA A 342 22.92 0.14 -12.64
C ALA A 342 21.57 0.86 -12.74
N ALA A 343 21.34 1.65 -13.79
CA ALA A 343 20.06 2.29 -14.05
C ALA A 343 18.92 1.28 -14.26
N ALA A 344 19.16 0.19 -15.01
CA ALA A 344 18.18 -0.86 -15.24
C ALA A 344 17.85 -1.65 -13.97
N ALA A 345 18.83 -1.83 -13.07
CA ALA A 345 18.62 -2.50 -11.79
C ALA A 345 17.86 -1.64 -10.77
N THR A 346 17.80 -0.31 -10.99
CA THR A 346 17.12 0.62 -10.08
C THR A 346 15.64 0.76 -10.49
N THR A 347 14.75 0.35 -9.61
CA THR A 347 13.29 0.46 -9.82
C THR A 347 12.69 1.40 -8.78
N PRO A 348 12.55 2.71 -9.08
CA PRO A 348 12.02 3.69 -8.14
C PRO A 348 10.50 3.67 -8.00
N GLN A 349 9.81 2.75 -8.64
CA GLN A 349 8.36 2.68 -8.69
C GLN A 349 7.71 2.58 -7.30
N ALA A 350 6.73 3.42 -7.05
CA ALA A 350 5.96 3.44 -5.80
C ALA A 350 5.13 2.16 -5.62
N ASP A 351 4.88 1.79 -4.38
CA ASP A 351 4.02 0.66 -4.02
C ASP A 351 2.55 1.08 -4.08
N THR A 352 1.85 0.61 -5.09
CA THR A 352 0.41 0.87 -5.28
C THR A 352 -0.50 -0.21 -4.70
N ARG A 353 0.07 -1.23 -4.04
CA ARG A 353 -0.74 -2.19 -3.27
C ARG A 353 -1.53 -1.44 -2.21
N GLN A 354 -2.81 -1.78 -2.05
CA GLN A 354 -3.69 -1.03 -1.16
C GLN A 354 -4.74 -1.93 -0.51
N TRP A 355 -5.19 -1.49 0.64
CA TRP A 355 -6.40 -1.99 1.28
C TRP A 355 -7.64 -1.36 0.60
N ASP A 356 -8.06 -1.96 -0.50
CA ASP A 356 -9.00 -1.39 -1.47
C ASP A 356 -10.49 -1.48 -1.08
N ASN A 357 -10.81 -2.22 -0.03
CA ASN A 357 -12.16 -2.29 0.53
C ASN A 357 -12.33 -1.46 1.81
N LEU A 358 -11.50 -0.42 2.03
CA LEU A 358 -11.74 0.57 3.08
C LEU A 358 -12.90 1.49 2.71
N PRO A 359 -13.62 2.05 3.72
CA PRO A 359 -14.60 3.09 3.50
C PRO A 359 -13.93 4.45 3.21
N GLN A 360 -14.70 5.40 2.73
CA GLN A 360 -14.26 6.79 2.68
C GLN A 360 -14.51 7.49 4.01
N ARG A 361 -15.68 7.29 4.62
CA ARG A 361 -16.15 8.07 5.77
C ARG A 361 -16.44 7.18 6.95
N LEU A 362 -16.10 7.70 8.13
CA LEU A 362 -16.38 7.07 9.42
C LEU A 362 -17.33 7.94 10.22
N SER A 363 -18.29 7.30 10.90
CA SER A 363 -19.28 7.94 11.72
C SER A 363 -19.46 7.21 13.03
N PHE A 364 -20.00 7.91 14.02
CA PHE A 364 -20.29 7.38 15.35
C PHE A 364 -21.54 8.02 15.96
N ALA A 365 -22.32 7.21 16.66
CA ALA A 365 -23.36 7.68 17.55
C ALA A 365 -23.43 6.79 18.80
N ALA A 366 -24.02 7.32 19.87
CA ALA A 366 -24.27 6.56 21.09
C ALA A 366 -25.69 6.84 21.57
N LEU A 367 -26.38 5.79 22.05
CA LEU A 367 -27.74 5.91 22.56
C LEU A 367 -27.98 4.93 23.72
N SER A 368 -29.05 5.17 24.46
CA SER A 368 -29.51 4.28 25.53
C SER A 368 -30.77 3.53 25.07
N LEU A 369 -30.72 2.19 25.13
CA LEU A 369 -31.84 1.34 24.85
C LEU A 369 -31.99 0.27 25.94
N PRO A 370 -33.22 -0.15 26.29
CA PRO A 370 -33.40 -1.31 27.16
C PRO A 370 -32.88 -2.59 26.49
N ALA A 371 -32.48 -3.56 27.30
CA ALA A 371 -32.13 -4.89 26.80
C ALA A 371 -33.26 -5.51 26.00
N GLY A 372 -32.94 -6.16 24.88
CA GLY A 372 -33.93 -6.81 24.01
C GLY A 372 -33.70 -6.52 22.53
N GLU A 373 -34.68 -6.89 21.72
CA GLU A 373 -34.65 -6.70 20.27
C GLU A 373 -35.36 -5.41 19.88
N HIS A 374 -34.70 -4.60 19.05
CA HIS A 374 -35.22 -3.33 18.58
C HIS A 374 -35.18 -3.31 17.04
N PRO A 375 -36.34 -3.26 16.37
CA PRO A 375 -36.39 -3.02 14.94
C PRO A 375 -35.74 -1.67 14.61
N ALA A 376 -34.89 -1.66 13.61
CA ALA A 376 -34.15 -0.45 13.18
C ALA A 376 -34.12 -0.33 11.66
N THR A 377 -34.04 0.90 11.19
CA THR A 377 -33.87 1.25 9.78
C THR A 377 -32.61 2.06 9.61
N LEU A 378 -31.74 1.62 8.72
CA LEU A 378 -30.54 2.35 8.29
C LEU A 378 -30.80 2.96 6.92
N ASP A 379 -30.76 4.27 6.85
CA ASP A 379 -30.89 5.04 5.62
C ASP A 379 -29.57 5.70 5.24
N PHE A 380 -29.32 5.77 3.93
CA PHE A 380 -28.18 6.48 3.36
C PHE A 380 -28.63 7.62 2.47
N PHE A 381 -27.83 8.68 2.39
CA PHE A 381 -28.19 9.93 1.72
C PHE A 381 -27.06 10.37 0.78
N ASP A 382 -27.44 10.98 -0.32
CA ASP A 382 -26.52 11.63 -1.25
C ASP A 382 -26.03 13.00 -0.74
N ALA A 383 -25.23 13.69 -1.57
CA ALA A 383 -24.69 15.01 -1.25
C ALA A 383 -25.78 16.10 -1.12
N ASP A 384 -26.92 15.92 -1.76
CA ASP A 384 -28.07 16.84 -1.70
C ASP A 384 -29.01 16.51 -0.53
N GLY A 385 -28.69 15.50 0.28
CA GLY A 385 -29.52 15.02 1.38
C GLY A 385 -30.74 14.20 0.95
N ARG A 386 -30.77 13.70 -0.30
CA ARG A 386 -31.82 12.78 -0.77
C ARG A 386 -31.51 11.37 -0.35
N ARG A 387 -32.53 10.69 0.16
CA ARG A 387 -32.40 9.29 0.57
C ARG A 387 -32.17 8.37 -0.64
N LEU A 388 -31.22 7.46 -0.48
CA LEU A 388 -30.88 6.43 -1.46
C LEU A 388 -31.67 5.16 -1.13
N ASP A 389 -32.93 5.07 -1.60
CA ASP A 389 -33.88 4.01 -1.23
C ASP A 389 -33.35 2.60 -1.51
N SER A 390 -32.52 2.43 -2.53
CA SER A 390 -31.90 1.13 -2.87
C SER A 390 -30.87 0.66 -1.82
N LEU A 391 -30.41 1.56 -0.96
CA LEU A 391 -29.44 1.26 0.11
C LEU A 391 -30.10 1.21 1.49
N THR A 392 -31.41 1.57 1.62
CA THR A 392 -32.14 1.45 2.89
C THR A 392 -32.15 0.00 3.36
N ARG A 393 -31.83 -0.22 4.63
CA ARG A 393 -31.80 -1.55 5.25
C ARG A 393 -32.65 -1.60 6.49
N GLN A 394 -33.43 -2.66 6.60
CA GLN A 394 -34.10 -3.04 7.83
C GLN A 394 -33.19 -4.02 8.59
N LEU A 395 -33.03 -3.80 9.88
CA LEU A 395 -32.22 -4.65 10.75
C LEU A 395 -32.89 -4.78 12.13
N THR A 396 -32.50 -5.80 12.86
CA THR A 396 -32.87 -5.95 14.26
C THR A 396 -31.62 -5.73 15.11
N LEU A 397 -31.64 -4.70 15.94
CA LEU A 397 -30.61 -4.44 16.92
C LEU A 397 -30.92 -5.24 18.18
N VAL A 398 -30.04 -6.13 18.58
CA VAL A 398 -30.12 -6.88 19.82
C VAL A 398 -29.26 -6.20 20.88
N VAL A 399 -29.89 -5.66 21.91
CA VAL A 399 -29.21 -4.99 23.02
C VAL A 399 -28.96 -5.99 24.13
N GLU A 400 -27.71 -6.21 24.48
CA GLU A 400 -27.33 -7.10 25.58
C GLU A 400 -27.69 -6.48 26.95
N ALA A 401 -27.96 -7.33 27.93
CA ALA A 401 -28.13 -6.85 29.31
C ALA A 401 -26.76 -6.36 29.85
N ALA A 402 -26.78 -5.25 30.57
CA ALA A 402 -25.59 -4.73 31.24
C ALA A 402 -24.73 -5.85 31.91
N PRO A 403 -23.42 -5.75 32.02
CA PRO A 403 -22.64 -4.50 32.08
C PRO A 403 -21.90 -4.10 30.79
N ARG A 404 -22.14 -4.73 29.65
CA ARG A 404 -21.37 -4.45 28.43
C ARG A 404 -22.09 -3.48 27.52
N ASP A 405 -21.32 -2.62 26.83
CA ASP A 405 -21.85 -1.84 25.73
C ASP A 405 -22.16 -2.76 24.53
N THR A 406 -23.31 -2.58 23.93
CA THR A 406 -23.66 -3.23 22.66
C THR A 406 -22.99 -2.48 21.52
N ILE A 407 -22.17 -3.16 20.74
CA ILE A 407 -21.51 -2.59 19.55
C ILE A 407 -22.31 -2.92 18.31
N LEU A 408 -22.83 -1.88 17.67
CA LEU A 408 -23.49 -1.98 16.37
C LEU A 408 -22.54 -1.45 15.29
N PHE A 409 -22.12 -2.32 14.38
CA PHE A 409 -21.30 -1.95 13.23
C PHE A 409 -22.14 -1.96 11.96
N LEU A 410 -22.18 -0.83 11.27
CA LEU A 410 -23.00 -0.59 10.09
C LEU A 410 -22.09 -0.19 8.91
N SER A 411 -22.27 -0.82 7.76
CA SER A 411 -21.48 -0.52 6.57
C SER A 411 -22.34 -0.44 5.33
N GLU A 412 -22.20 0.62 4.54
CA GLU A 412 -22.78 0.70 3.20
C GLU A 412 -22.12 -0.32 2.26
N LEU A 413 -20.85 -0.65 2.50
CA LEU A 413 -20.05 -1.55 1.67
C LEU A 413 -20.37 -3.04 1.85
N TYR A 414 -21.28 -3.38 2.75
CA TYR A 414 -21.81 -4.74 2.89
C TYR A 414 -22.82 -5.00 1.79
N ARG A 415 -22.50 -5.91 0.87
CA ARG A 415 -23.39 -6.38 -0.20
C ARG A 415 -23.53 -7.88 -0.16
#